data_0e0ac15e505010a1e1bb9b6b76d0fdf3
#
_entry.id   0e0ac15e505010a1e1bb9b6b76d0fdf3
#
_cell.length_a   1.000
_cell.length_b   1.000
_cell.length_c   1.000
_cell.angle_alpha   90.00
_cell.angle_beta   90.00
_cell.angle_gamma   90.00
#
_symmetry.space_group_name_H-M   'P 1'
#
loop_
_entity.id
_entity.type
_entity.pdbx_description
1 polymer ?
#
loop_
_entity_poly.entity_id
_entity_poly.type
_entity_poly.pdbx_seq_one_letter_code
_entity_poly.pdbx_strand_id
1 'polypeptide(L)'
;MDSFDYVIVGAGSAGSVLASRLSEDPNVTICVLEAGPSDWHPFIHIPAGFMYTLVNPRVNWLYTSEPSEWTGGRRIAAPRGKTLGGSSSINGHIYNRGQRLDFDGWAQRGNHGWGYADVLPYFRRTEQRIADAPDAIDETFRGHEGDLPITDLDWRDPLCEAFIEGAVQMGIPRNRDYNGTMQAGVSYVQRVIRNGRRVSAARAFLHPAMKRPNLTVRTHAQATEIVLEGKRTTGVRYRKGGRGGKQIEVRANREVILCGGTVNSPQLLQISGIGPAPLLQSLGIAVKHALPGVGENLRDHYAPRFVARVKGAMSINERSHGLRLVGEVLKYAATRRGILALNPTLIYVFWKSDERVDNYDLQLTFTPASYKEGVQSTLDDFPGMTIASWQQRPDSTGYVRACSADPFEAPVIQPNYLAIESDRRVLLAGMKLARRLLGSQALSKYYDREEFPGAEKQSDDDLLAAAKQRGTTTFHLMGSCRMAPDSDPTAVVDDQLRVRGLEGLRVVDASIMPTMPSANLNASVLMIAEKASDMIRGRTPLEPAVLKD
;
A
#
# COMPACT_ATOMS: atom_id res chain seq x y z
N MET A 1 8.88 25.98 -23.99
CA MET A 1 9.07 24.84 -23.06
C MET A 1 8.78 25.37 -21.66
N ASP A 2 7.86 24.73 -20.92
CA ASP A 2 7.53 25.16 -19.56
C ASP A 2 8.64 24.77 -18.61
N SER A 3 8.94 25.63 -17.63
CA SER A 3 9.97 25.42 -16.63
C SER A 3 9.39 25.63 -15.22
N PHE A 4 9.76 24.74 -14.29
CA PHE A 4 9.36 24.77 -12.89
C PHE A 4 10.57 24.48 -12.00
N ASP A 5 10.51 24.87 -10.74
CA ASP A 5 11.57 24.50 -9.79
C ASP A 5 11.58 22.98 -9.57
N TYR A 6 10.41 22.39 -9.36
CA TYR A 6 10.27 20.95 -9.16
C TYR A 6 9.27 20.34 -10.14
N VAL A 7 9.63 19.18 -10.68
CA VAL A 7 8.72 18.34 -11.48
C VAL A 7 8.49 17.03 -10.73
N ILE A 8 7.27 16.81 -10.27
CA ILE A 8 6.84 15.60 -9.54
C ILE A 8 6.17 14.65 -10.55
N VAL A 9 6.68 13.42 -10.67
CA VAL A 9 6.14 12.39 -11.56
C VAL A 9 5.28 11.41 -10.76
N GLY A 10 3.98 11.51 -10.92
CA GLY A 10 2.95 10.75 -10.20
C GLY A 10 2.27 11.56 -9.09
N ALA A 11 0.95 11.71 -9.18
CA ALA A 11 0.10 12.34 -8.17
C ALA A 11 -0.48 11.30 -7.19
N GLY A 12 0.27 10.23 -6.88
CA GLY A 12 -0.10 9.20 -5.91
C GLY A 12 0.00 9.69 -4.47
N SER A 13 0.11 8.76 -3.52
CA SER A 13 0.19 9.08 -2.08
C SER A 13 1.33 10.04 -1.78
N ALA A 14 2.55 9.73 -2.22
CA ALA A 14 3.72 10.59 -1.97
C ALA A 14 3.67 11.90 -2.75
N GLY A 15 3.37 11.84 -4.05
CA GLY A 15 3.34 13.05 -4.89
C GLY A 15 2.29 14.06 -4.44
N SER A 16 1.15 13.59 -3.89
CA SER A 16 0.12 14.47 -3.32
C SER A 16 0.63 15.23 -2.09
N VAL A 17 1.37 14.57 -1.19
CA VAL A 17 1.99 15.20 -0.02
C VAL A 17 3.07 16.19 -0.45
N LEU A 18 3.99 15.76 -1.32
CA LEU A 18 5.07 16.63 -1.79
C LEU A 18 4.54 17.87 -2.50
N ALA A 19 3.56 17.71 -3.40
CA ALA A 19 2.92 18.84 -4.08
C ALA A 19 2.32 19.83 -3.08
N SER A 20 1.67 19.33 -2.02
CA SER A 20 1.11 20.15 -0.96
C SER A 20 2.20 20.89 -0.18
N ARG A 21 3.21 20.16 0.32
CA ARG A 21 4.24 20.74 1.21
C ARG A 21 5.21 21.67 0.47
N LEU A 22 5.63 21.32 -0.74
CA LEU A 22 6.57 22.18 -1.48
C LEU A 22 5.90 23.47 -1.97
N SER A 23 4.61 23.43 -2.32
CA SER A 23 3.87 24.63 -2.77
C SER A 23 3.47 25.59 -1.66
N GLU A 24 3.78 25.27 -0.38
CA GLU A 24 3.62 26.22 0.74
C GLU A 24 4.53 27.46 0.58
N ASP A 25 5.68 27.31 -0.06
CA ASP A 25 6.53 28.43 -0.44
C ASP A 25 6.04 29.04 -1.77
N PRO A 26 5.49 30.26 -1.78
CA PRO A 26 4.96 30.89 -2.98
C PRO A 26 6.03 31.22 -4.03
N ASN A 27 7.32 31.26 -3.64
CA ASN A 27 8.44 31.52 -4.55
C ASN A 27 8.93 30.28 -5.28
N VAL A 28 8.35 29.11 -5.00
CA VAL A 28 8.72 27.84 -5.59
C VAL A 28 7.59 27.38 -6.54
N THR A 29 7.94 27.07 -7.77
CA THR A 29 7.01 26.60 -8.80
C THR A 29 7.05 25.09 -8.97
N ILE A 30 5.87 24.45 -9.04
CA ILE A 30 5.77 22.98 -9.04
C ILE A 30 4.86 22.52 -10.18
N CYS A 31 5.34 21.52 -10.93
CA CYS A 31 4.54 20.76 -11.89
C CYS A 31 4.37 19.32 -11.44
N VAL A 32 3.14 18.84 -11.34
CA VAL A 32 2.83 17.43 -11.08
C VAL A 32 2.31 16.79 -12.36
N LEU A 33 2.89 15.67 -12.77
CA LEU A 33 2.48 14.87 -13.92
C LEU A 33 1.77 13.60 -13.44
N GLU A 34 0.49 13.44 -13.76
CA GLU A 34 -0.30 12.23 -13.45
C GLU A 34 -0.74 11.54 -14.75
N ALA A 35 -0.45 10.25 -14.88
CA ALA A 35 -0.79 9.46 -16.05
C ALA A 35 -2.31 9.27 -16.24
N GLY A 36 -3.02 9.17 -15.12
CA GLY A 36 -4.47 8.94 -15.09
C GLY A 36 -5.31 10.21 -15.14
N PRO A 37 -6.64 10.05 -15.07
CA PRO A 37 -7.60 11.14 -14.95
C PRO A 37 -7.61 11.76 -13.55
N SER A 38 -8.45 12.78 -13.38
CA SER A 38 -8.91 13.25 -12.09
C SER A 38 -9.69 12.16 -11.33
N ASP A 39 -9.75 12.27 -9.99
CA ASP A 39 -10.40 11.32 -9.08
C ASP A 39 -11.93 11.53 -8.94
N TRP A 40 -12.59 12.06 -9.97
CA TRP A 40 -14.04 12.35 -9.94
C TRP A 40 -14.95 11.11 -10.04
N HIS A 41 -14.39 9.94 -10.29
CA HIS A 41 -15.18 8.71 -10.42
C HIS A 41 -15.90 8.39 -9.08
N PRO A 42 -17.25 8.24 -9.06
CA PRO A 42 -18.02 8.12 -7.80
C PRO A 42 -17.57 6.96 -6.91
N PHE A 43 -17.18 5.84 -7.50
CA PHE A 43 -16.71 4.66 -6.74
C PHE A 43 -15.33 4.85 -6.07
N ILE A 44 -14.59 5.90 -6.41
CA ILE A 44 -13.41 6.29 -5.62
C ILE A 44 -13.83 6.79 -4.24
N HIS A 45 -14.94 7.51 -4.16
CA HIS A 45 -15.38 8.19 -2.94
C HIS A 45 -16.26 7.33 -2.04
N ILE A 46 -16.97 6.34 -2.60
CA ILE A 46 -17.74 5.36 -1.84
C ILE A 46 -16.77 4.28 -1.33
N PRO A 47 -16.66 4.03 -0.01
CA PRO A 47 -15.68 3.07 0.51
C PRO A 47 -15.76 1.69 -0.14
N ALA A 48 -16.94 1.05 -0.21
CA ALA A 48 -17.11 -0.24 -0.88
C ALA A 48 -16.89 -0.19 -2.40
N GLY A 49 -16.76 0.99 -2.98
CA GLY A 49 -16.46 1.20 -4.39
C GLY A 49 -15.09 0.68 -4.83
N PHE A 50 -14.20 0.30 -3.89
CA PHE A 50 -12.94 -0.37 -4.20
C PHE A 50 -13.16 -1.62 -5.08
N MET A 51 -14.26 -2.35 -4.89
CA MET A 51 -14.61 -3.54 -5.69
C MET A 51 -14.69 -3.23 -7.19
N TYR A 52 -15.17 -2.04 -7.55
CA TYR A 52 -15.26 -1.59 -8.94
C TYR A 52 -13.95 -0.96 -9.44
N THR A 53 -13.25 -0.21 -8.59
CA THR A 53 -12.01 0.47 -9.00
C THR A 53 -10.85 -0.49 -9.18
N LEU A 54 -10.84 -1.65 -8.50
CA LEU A 54 -9.81 -2.69 -8.65
C LEU A 54 -9.79 -3.32 -10.05
N VAL A 55 -10.88 -3.27 -10.80
CA VAL A 55 -11.00 -3.86 -12.16
C VAL A 55 -11.27 -2.81 -13.25
N ASN A 56 -11.27 -1.52 -12.90
CA ASN A 56 -11.58 -0.44 -13.83
C ASN A 56 -10.33 0.13 -14.52
N PRO A 57 -10.10 -0.10 -15.82
CA PRO A 57 -8.92 0.35 -16.54
C PRO A 57 -8.77 1.87 -16.64
N ARG A 58 -9.83 2.64 -16.36
CA ARG A 58 -9.78 4.10 -16.37
C ARG A 58 -8.99 4.67 -15.19
N VAL A 59 -9.00 3.98 -14.03
CA VAL A 59 -8.39 4.43 -12.77
C VAL A 59 -7.38 3.45 -12.19
N ASN A 60 -7.06 2.38 -12.94
CA ASN A 60 -6.17 1.31 -12.52
C ASN A 60 -5.25 0.89 -13.67
N TRP A 61 -3.99 0.62 -13.38
CA TRP A 61 -3.02 0.12 -14.34
C TRP A 61 -3.26 -1.33 -14.75
N LEU A 62 -3.99 -2.11 -13.92
CA LEU A 62 -4.33 -3.53 -14.13
C LEU A 62 -3.10 -4.43 -14.34
N TYR A 63 -2.01 -4.16 -13.64
CA TYR A 63 -0.83 -5.02 -13.69
C TYR A 63 -1.10 -6.42 -13.16
N THR A 64 -0.28 -7.38 -13.61
CA THR A 64 -0.25 -8.76 -13.11
C THR A 64 1.19 -9.18 -12.86
N SER A 65 1.41 -10.08 -11.91
CA SER A 65 2.72 -10.71 -11.73
C SER A 65 3.00 -11.75 -12.81
N GLU A 66 4.27 -12.09 -13.00
CA GLU A 66 4.63 -13.30 -13.71
C GLU A 66 4.25 -14.55 -12.92
N PRO A 67 3.97 -15.67 -13.60
CA PRO A 67 3.69 -16.94 -12.95
C PRO A 67 4.95 -17.49 -12.25
N SER A 68 4.74 -18.27 -11.18
CA SER A 68 5.79 -19.01 -10.50
C SER A 68 5.27 -20.37 -10.02
N GLU A 69 6.16 -21.29 -9.68
CA GLU A 69 5.75 -22.58 -9.09
C GLU A 69 4.99 -22.40 -7.77
N TRP A 70 5.35 -21.38 -6.98
CA TRP A 70 4.74 -21.08 -5.68
C TRP A 70 3.39 -20.38 -5.79
N THR A 71 3.01 -19.93 -6.97
CA THR A 71 1.66 -19.44 -7.26
C THR A 71 0.84 -20.43 -8.10
N GLY A 72 1.28 -21.68 -8.19
CA GLY A 72 0.64 -22.70 -9.01
C GLY A 72 0.60 -22.35 -10.51
N GLY A 73 1.62 -21.64 -11.01
CA GLY A 73 1.66 -21.18 -12.40
C GLY A 73 0.72 -20.01 -12.71
N ARG A 74 0.05 -19.42 -11.70
CA ARG A 74 -0.92 -18.34 -11.89
C ARG A 74 -0.24 -16.97 -11.98
N ARG A 75 -0.78 -16.10 -12.82
CA ARG A 75 -0.54 -14.65 -12.76
C ARG A 75 -1.42 -14.05 -11.67
N ILE A 76 -0.82 -13.29 -10.76
CA ILE A 76 -1.54 -12.63 -9.66
C ILE A 76 -1.82 -11.18 -10.06
N ALA A 77 -3.08 -10.77 -9.97
CA ALA A 77 -3.46 -9.37 -10.24
C ALA A 77 -2.77 -8.43 -9.24
N ALA A 78 -2.09 -7.41 -9.75
CA ALA A 78 -1.35 -6.40 -8.98
C ALA A 78 -1.88 -4.98 -9.27
N PRO A 79 -3.14 -4.67 -8.94
CA PRO A 79 -3.77 -3.38 -9.24
C PRO A 79 -2.99 -2.22 -8.61
N ARG A 80 -2.81 -1.15 -9.39
CA ARG A 80 -2.20 0.12 -8.98
C ARG A 80 -3.05 1.28 -9.47
N GLY A 81 -3.28 2.27 -8.62
CA GLY A 81 -4.08 3.42 -9.00
C GLY A 81 -3.44 4.25 -10.11
N LYS A 82 -4.26 4.61 -11.09
CA LYS A 82 -3.92 5.47 -12.23
C LYS A 82 -4.89 6.65 -12.26
N THR A 83 -4.75 7.55 -11.30
CA THR A 83 -5.63 8.71 -11.08
C THR A 83 -5.01 9.61 -10.01
N LEU A 84 -5.52 10.82 -9.81
CA LEU A 84 -5.12 11.65 -8.67
C LEU A 84 -5.32 10.88 -7.35
N GLY A 85 -4.31 10.92 -6.48
CA GLY A 85 -4.21 10.11 -5.27
C GLY A 85 -3.63 8.71 -5.49
N GLY A 86 -3.44 8.28 -6.75
CA GLY A 86 -2.87 6.98 -7.08
C GLY A 86 -3.57 5.82 -6.37
N SER A 87 -2.80 4.89 -5.80
CA SER A 87 -3.35 3.73 -5.09
C SER A 87 -4.15 4.09 -3.84
N SER A 88 -3.96 5.28 -3.22
CA SER A 88 -4.82 5.72 -2.10
C SER A 88 -6.27 5.98 -2.52
N SER A 89 -6.52 6.20 -3.83
CA SER A 89 -7.85 6.38 -4.41
C SER A 89 -8.59 5.07 -4.66
N ILE A 90 -7.90 3.91 -4.66
CA ILE A 90 -8.49 2.61 -4.97
C ILE A 90 -8.22 1.53 -3.90
N ASN A 91 -7.43 1.82 -2.86
CA ASN A 91 -7.06 0.88 -1.80
C ASN A 91 -8.22 0.57 -0.83
N GLY A 92 -7.95 -0.30 0.16
CA GLY A 92 -8.87 -0.66 1.22
C GLY A 92 -9.06 0.39 2.34
N HIS A 93 -8.47 1.59 2.20
CA HIS A 93 -8.51 2.72 3.15
C HIS A 93 -8.29 2.34 4.63
N ILE A 94 -7.47 1.33 4.91
CA ILE A 94 -7.07 0.95 6.26
C ILE A 94 -5.76 1.68 6.62
N TYR A 95 -5.69 2.17 7.85
CA TYR A 95 -4.51 2.84 8.38
C TYR A 95 -3.76 1.93 9.33
N ASN A 96 -2.50 1.65 9.03
CA ASN A 96 -1.59 0.84 9.83
C ASN A 96 -0.16 1.36 9.58
N ARG A 97 0.58 1.67 10.66
CA ARG A 97 1.93 2.25 10.59
C ARG A 97 3.04 1.19 10.55
N GLY A 98 2.81 0.02 11.14
CA GLY A 98 3.80 -1.01 11.37
C GLY A 98 4.35 -1.00 12.80
N GLN A 99 5.46 -1.69 12.99
CA GLN A 99 6.13 -1.87 14.27
C GLN A 99 7.39 -0.99 14.37
N ARG A 100 7.79 -0.66 15.61
CA ARG A 100 9.06 0.04 15.88
C ARG A 100 10.24 -0.65 15.19
N LEU A 101 10.30 -1.98 15.29
CA LEU A 101 11.37 -2.79 14.71
C LEU A 101 11.54 -2.59 13.19
N ASP A 102 10.47 -2.30 12.45
CA ASP A 102 10.53 -2.14 11.00
C ASP A 102 11.47 -0.98 10.62
N PHE A 103 11.29 0.16 11.29
CA PHE A 103 12.05 1.39 11.02
C PHE A 103 13.40 1.39 11.71
N ASP A 104 13.50 0.88 12.94
CA ASP A 104 14.79 0.70 13.61
C ASP A 104 15.68 -0.25 12.78
N GLY A 105 15.09 -1.28 12.15
CA GLY A 105 15.78 -2.13 11.19
C GLY A 105 16.23 -1.41 9.91
N TRP A 106 15.52 -0.36 9.46
CA TRP A 106 16.01 0.49 8.37
C TRP A 106 17.26 1.28 8.78
N ALA A 107 17.23 1.90 9.96
CA ALA A 107 18.37 2.64 10.51
C ALA A 107 19.60 1.74 10.74
N GLN A 108 19.40 0.55 11.32
CA GLN A 108 20.47 -0.44 11.56
C GLN A 108 21.14 -0.92 10.27
N ARG A 109 20.45 -0.86 9.14
CA ARG A 109 21.01 -1.14 7.80
C ARG A 109 21.81 0.00 7.20
N GLY A 110 22.08 1.06 7.98
CA GLY A 110 22.88 2.22 7.58
C GLY A 110 22.07 3.36 6.95
N ASN A 111 20.75 3.36 7.08
CA ASN A 111 19.92 4.47 6.64
C ASN A 111 19.68 5.44 7.81
N HIS A 112 20.56 6.43 7.95
CA HIS A 112 20.56 7.34 9.09
C HIS A 112 19.30 8.22 9.11
N GLY A 113 18.74 8.43 10.31
CA GLY A 113 17.53 9.23 10.52
C GLY A 113 16.23 8.53 10.08
N TRP A 114 16.25 7.21 9.83
CA TRP A 114 15.07 6.42 9.47
C TRP A 114 14.63 5.44 10.57
N GLY A 115 15.16 5.57 11.79
CA GLY A 115 14.66 4.84 12.96
C GLY A 115 13.26 5.27 13.38
N TYR A 116 12.59 4.44 14.18
CA TYR A 116 11.20 4.72 14.56
C TYR A 116 11.03 6.05 15.29
N ALA A 117 11.97 6.39 16.19
CA ALA A 117 11.95 7.68 16.87
C ALA A 117 12.03 8.86 15.88
N ASP A 118 12.84 8.72 14.80
CA ASP A 118 13.02 9.77 13.80
C ASP A 118 11.79 9.94 12.89
N VAL A 119 11.05 8.85 12.61
CA VAL A 119 9.93 8.88 11.66
C VAL A 119 8.58 9.07 12.32
N LEU A 120 8.44 8.78 13.61
CA LEU A 120 7.18 8.95 14.36
C LEU A 120 6.63 10.38 14.30
N PRO A 121 7.43 11.45 14.44
CA PRO A 121 6.93 12.82 14.30
C PRO A 121 6.29 13.10 12.93
N TYR A 122 6.79 12.47 11.85
CA TYR A 122 6.23 12.61 10.51
C TYR A 122 4.92 11.82 10.34
N PHE A 123 4.78 10.66 10.98
CA PHE A 123 3.49 9.97 11.08
C PHE A 123 2.45 10.83 11.80
N ARG A 124 2.82 11.44 12.93
CA ARG A 124 1.96 12.34 13.70
C ARG A 124 1.55 13.59 12.92
N ARG A 125 2.50 14.19 12.18
CA ARG A 125 2.24 15.37 11.32
C ARG A 125 1.22 15.09 10.22
N THR A 126 1.19 13.87 9.71
CA THR A 126 0.24 13.45 8.68
C THR A 126 -1.17 13.26 9.22
N GLU A 127 -1.31 12.83 10.46
CA GLU A 127 -2.50 12.24 11.03
C GLU A 127 -3.40 13.23 11.78
N GLN A 128 -4.73 13.13 11.50
CA GLN A 128 -5.77 13.67 12.35
C GLN A 128 -6.54 12.50 12.99
N ARG A 129 -6.10 12.04 14.15
CA ARG A 129 -6.77 10.94 14.86
C ARG A 129 -8.10 11.40 15.44
N ILE A 130 -9.17 10.75 15.05
CA ILE A 130 -10.54 10.96 15.52
C ILE A 130 -11.03 9.62 16.08
N ALA A 131 -10.95 9.45 17.41
CA ALA A 131 -11.32 8.21 18.08
C ALA A 131 -12.74 8.28 18.63
N ASP A 132 -13.44 7.14 18.63
CA ASP A 132 -14.75 7.00 19.30
C ASP A 132 -14.61 7.07 20.83
N ALA A 133 -13.45 6.67 21.39
CA ALA A 133 -13.11 6.73 22.79
C ALA A 133 -11.76 7.47 22.97
N PRO A 134 -11.78 8.77 23.28
CA PRO A 134 -10.56 9.57 23.40
C PRO A 134 -9.57 9.08 24.47
N ASP A 135 -10.04 8.47 25.55
CA ASP A 135 -9.24 7.86 26.63
C ASP A 135 -8.40 6.66 26.17
N ALA A 136 -8.67 6.11 24.99
CA ALA A 136 -7.90 5.02 24.39
C ALA A 136 -6.73 5.52 23.52
N ILE A 137 -6.51 6.83 23.40
CA ILE A 137 -5.45 7.42 22.57
C ILE A 137 -4.17 7.56 23.38
N ASP A 138 -3.07 7.00 22.86
CA ASP A 138 -1.73 7.30 23.37
C ASP A 138 -1.15 8.50 22.63
N GLU A 139 -1.17 9.66 23.27
CA GLU A 139 -0.73 10.94 22.71
C GLU A 139 0.75 10.93 22.28
N THR A 140 1.57 10.02 22.81
CA THR A 140 2.95 9.86 22.38
C THR A 140 3.01 9.43 20.93
N PHE A 141 2.10 8.55 20.50
CA PHE A 141 2.11 7.93 19.19
C PHE A 141 1.18 8.59 18.18
N ARG A 142 0.14 9.32 18.63
CA ARG A 142 -0.91 9.79 17.74
C ARG A 142 -0.83 11.29 17.44
N GLY A 143 -1.29 11.68 16.24
CA GLY A 143 -1.38 13.08 15.80
C GLY A 143 -2.83 13.52 15.65
N HIS A 144 -3.11 14.81 15.87
CA HIS A 144 -4.48 15.36 15.85
C HIS A 144 -4.67 16.49 14.85
N GLU A 145 -3.57 17.11 14.39
CA GLU A 145 -3.61 18.33 13.58
C GLU A 145 -3.31 18.08 12.09
N GLY A 146 -3.03 16.83 11.71
CA GLY A 146 -2.70 16.49 10.33
C GLY A 146 -3.90 16.53 9.39
N ASP A 147 -3.59 16.45 8.10
CA ASP A 147 -4.59 16.55 7.03
C ASP A 147 -5.36 15.25 6.79
N LEU A 148 -4.83 14.11 7.27
CA LEU A 148 -5.40 12.78 7.02
C LEU A 148 -6.25 12.32 8.19
N PRO A 149 -7.58 12.27 8.07
CA PRO A 149 -8.45 11.79 9.15
C PRO A 149 -8.30 10.27 9.34
N ILE A 150 -8.05 9.85 10.58
CA ILE A 150 -8.01 8.45 10.98
C ILE A 150 -9.14 8.21 11.98
N THR A 151 -10.15 7.44 11.56
CA THR A 151 -11.37 7.16 12.33
C THR A 151 -11.45 5.69 12.71
N ASP A 152 -12.22 5.40 13.75
CA ASP A 152 -12.60 4.03 14.10
C ASP A 152 -13.73 3.52 13.20
N LEU A 153 -13.88 2.21 13.11
CA LEU A 153 -14.99 1.59 12.41
C LEU A 153 -16.26 1.67 13.28
N ASP A 154 -17.27 2.36 12.75
CA ASP A 154 -18.58 2.56 13.42
C ASP A 154 -19.60 1.43 13.18
N TRP A 155 -19.15 0.32 12.58
CA TRP A 155 -19.95 -0.88 12.34
C TRP A 155 -19.68 -1.93 13.41
N ARG A 156 -20.72 -2.41 14.06
CA ARG A 156 -20.67 -3.56 14.97
C ARG A 156 -21.51 -4.69 14.39
N ASP A 157 -20.96 -5.89 14.37
CA ASP A 157 -21.55 -7.05 13.74
C ASP A 157 -21.36 -8.29 14.64
N PRO A 158 -22.39 -9.14 14.84
CA PRO A 158 -22.28 -10.31 15.72
C PRO A 158 -21.16 -11.28 15.34
N LEU A 159 -20.86 -11.44 14.04
CA LEU A 159 -19.75 -12.28 13.57
C LEU A 159 -18.40 -11.68 13.96
N CYS A 160 -18.26 -10.35 13.85
CA CYS A 160 -17.05 -9.64 14.23
C CYS A 160 -16.79 -9.72 15.75
N GLU A 161 -17.83 -9.50 16.58
CA GLU A 161 -17.68 -9.60 18.04
C GLU A 161 -17.37 -11.04 18.47
N ALA A 162 -18.01 -12.04 17.85
CA ALA A 162 -17.72 -13.45 18.14
C ALA A 162 -16.29 -13.83 17.70
N PHE A 163 -15.80 -13.30 16.59
CA PHE A 163 -14.42 -13.51 16.17
C PHE A 163 -13.40 -12.90 17.16
N ILE A 164 -13.65 -11.66 17.60
CA ILE A 164 -12.81 -10.99 18.61
C ILE A 164 -12.80 -11.79 19.91
N GLU A 165 -13.98 -12.21 20.37
CA GLU A 165 -14.10 -13.02 21.59
C GLU A 165 -13.36 -14.35 21.45
N GLY A 166 -13.48 -15.02 20.30
CA GLY A 166 -12.73 -16.26 20.01
C GLY A 166 -11.21 -16.05 20.04
N ALA A 167 -10.72 -14.93 19.53
CA ALA A 167 -9.31 -14.57 19.61
C ALA A 167 -8.86 -14.34 21.07
N VAL A 168 -9.67 -13.64 21.86
CA VAL A 168 -9.39 -13.40 23.29
C VAL A 168 -9.36 -14.70 24.09
N GLN A 169 -10.30 -15.62 23.84
CA GLN A 169 -10.32 -16.95 24.47
C GLN A 169 -9.07 -17.77 24.13
N MET A 170 -8.43 -17.51 23.00
CA MET A 170 -7.18 -18.13 22.58
C MET A 170 -5.91 -17.41 23.09
N GLY A 171 -6.06 -16.40 23.97
CA GLY A 171 -4.94 -15.66 24.54
C GLY A 171 -4.46 -14.46 23.71
N ILE A 172 -5.13 -14.12 22.61
CA ILE A 172 -4.80 -12.94 21.80
C ILE A 172 -5.54 -11.73 22.39
N PRO A 173 -4.85 -10.76 23.01
CA PRO A 173 -5.52 -9.68 23.73
C PRO A 173 -6.27 -8.74 22.79
N ARG A 174 -7.37 -8.17 23.28
CA ARG A 174 -8.04 -7.08 22.58
C ARG A 174 -7.15 -5.84 22.61
N ASN A 175 -6.83 -5.30 21.44
CA ASN A 175 -6.03 -4.09 21.29
C ASN A 175 -6.90 -2.96 20.74
N ARG A 176 -7.01 -1.85 21.48
CA ARG A 176 -7.81 -0.70 21.05
C ARG A 176 -7.10 0.19 20.06
N ASP A 177 -5.74 0.17 20.07
CA ASP A 177 -4.92 0.99 19.20
C ASP A 177 -3.63 0.27 18.76
N TYR A 178 -3.71 -0.46 17.64
CA TYR A 178 -2.55 -1.15 17.06
C TYR A 178 -1.53 -0.20 16.38
N ASN A 179 -1.79 1.10 16.36
CA ASN A 179 -0.85 2.15 15.94
C ASN A 179 -0.25 2.93 17.13
N GLY A 180 -0.53 2.48 18.37
CA GLY A 180 0.06 2.98 19.60
C GLY A 180 1.35 2.27 19.99
N THR A 181 1.55 2.05 21.30
CA THR A 181 2.77 1.43 21.86
C THR A 181 3.00 0.02 21.34
N MET A 182 1.94 -0.78 21.17
CA MET A 182 2.03 -2.18 20.76
C MET A 182 1.04 -2.49 19.64
N GLN A 183 1.52 -3.16 18.60
CA GLN A 183 0.67 -3.60 17.49
C GLN A 183 -0.12 -4.87 17.81
N ALA A 184 0.40 -5.76 18.66
CA ALA A 184 -0.17 -7.06 18.93
C ALA A 184 -1.60 -7.03 19.45
N GLY A 185 -2.37 -8.05 19.07
CA GLY A 185 -3.75 -8.25 19.54
C GLY A 185 -4.77 -8.28 18.42
N VAL A 186 -6.05 -8.30 18.80
CA VAL A 186 -7.21 -8.29 17.91
C VAL A 186 -7.99 -6.97 18.06
N SER A 187 -8.35 -6.35 16.92
CA SER A 187 -9.11 -5.10 16.94
C SER A 187 -9.90 -4.87 15.66
N TYR A 188 -10.89 -4.00 15.73
CA TYR A 188 -11.45 -3.35 14.55
C TYR A 188 -10.42 -2.49 13.84
N VAL A 189 -10.48 -2.43 12.50
CA VAL A 189 -9.55 -1.62 11.71
C VAL A 189 -9.76 -0.12 11.93
N GLN A 190 -8.65 0.62 11.96
CA GLN A 190 -8.65 2.07 11.83
C GLN A 190 -8.61 2.45 10.34
N ARG A 191 -9.33 3.49 9.96
CA ARG A 191 -9.63 3.75 8.57
C ARG A 191 -9.49 5.22 8.16
N VAL A 192 -9.16 5.42 6.89
CA VAL A 192 -9.03 6.75 6.27
C VAL A 192 -10.37 7.10 5.60
N ILE A 193 -11.40 7.26 6.43
CA ILE A 193 -12.78 7.58 6.03
C ILE A 193 -13.29 8.73 6.91
N ARG A 194 -13.90 9.73 6.29
CA ARG A 194 -14.57 10.83 7.00
C ARG A 194 -15.97 11.01 6.43
N ASN A 195 -16.98 11.07 7.32
CA ASN A 195 -18.38 11.23 6.94
C ASN A 195 -18.81 10.17 5.88
N GLY A 196 -18.42 8.90 6.10
CA GLY A 196 -18.72 7.77 5.23
C GLY A 196 -18.10 7.83 3.84
N ARG A 197 -17.12 8.69 3.60
CA ARG A 197 -16.41 8.81 2.33
C ARG A 197 -14.93 8.55 2.50
N ARG A 198 -14.31 7.90 1.50
CA ARG A 198 -12.85 7.77 1.39
C ARG A 198 -12.19 9.14 1.39
N VAL A 199 -11.11 9.28 2.14
CA VAL A 199 -10.17 10.40 2.04
C VAL A 199 -8.86 9.89 1.44
N SER A 200 -8.70 10.02 0.13
CA SER A 200 -7.44 9.69 -0.55
C SER A 200 -6.37 10.74 -0.26
N ALA A 201 -5.10 10.45 -0.57
CA ALA A 201 -4.04 11.45 -0.48
C ALA A 201 -4.32 12.68 -1.35
N ALA A 202 -4.96 12.51 -2.52
CA ALA A 202 -5.40 13.66 -3.31
C ALA A 202 -6.39 14.53 -2.54
N ARG A 203 -7.35 13.93 -1.86
CA ARG A 203 -8.36 14.65 -1.06
C ARG A 203 -7.76 15.34 0.15
N ALA A 204 -6.85 14.68 0.85
CA ALA A 204 -6.23 15.21 2.06
C ALA A 204 -5.25 16.34 1.73
N PHE A 205 -4.40 16.16 0.73
CA PHE A 205 -3.25 17.03 0.48
C PHE A 205 -3.33 17.80 -0.84
N LEU A 206 -3.58 17.11 -1.98
CA LEU A 206 -3.43 17.70 -3.29
C LEU A 206 -4.53 18.71 -3.63
N HIS A 207 -5.80 18.35 -3.44
CA HIS A 207 -6.92 19.24 -3.78
C HIS A 207 -6.90 20.59 -3.04
N PRO A 208 -6.61 20.64 -1.72
CA PRO A 208 -6.43 21.92 -1.04
C PRO A 208 -5.29 22.76 -1.64
N ALA A 209 -4.17 22.12 -1.98
CA ALA A 209 -2.99 22.77 -2.54
C ALA A 209 -3.17 23.25 -3.98
N MET A 210 -4.01 22.60 -4.80
CA MET A 210 -4.30 23.00 -6.20
C MET A 210 -4.90 24.40 -6.35
N LYS A 211 -5.33 25.02 -5.25
CA LYS A 211 -5.78 26.43 -5.25
C LYS A 211 -4.62 27.42 -5.28
N ARG A 212 -3.39 26.96 -5.04
CA ARG A 212 -2.20 27.82 -5.01
C ARG A 212 -1.72 28.11 -6.44
N PRO A 213 -1.39 29.36 -6.78
CA PRO A 213 -1.01 29.73 -8.16
C PRO A 213 0.32 29.13 -8.62
N ASN A 214 1.19 28.74 -7.68
CA ASN A 214 2.51 28.16 -7.94
C ASN A 214 2.49 26.64 -8.12
N LEU A 215 1.32 25.98 -8.05
CA LEU A 215 1.15 24.54 -8.27
C LEU A 215 0.35 24.27 -9.56
N THR A 216 0.97 23.58 -10.51
CA THR A 216 0.34 23.09 -11.74
C THR A 216 0.20 21.59 -11.72
N VAL A 217 -1.00 21.05 -11.86
CA VAL A 217 -1.27 19.60 -11.95
C VAL A 217 -1.75 19.24 -13.35
N ARG A 218 -1.06 18.32 -14.01
CA ARG A 218 -1.38 17.84 -15.37
C ARG A 218 -1.82 16.39 -15.31
N THR A 219 -3.08 16.13 -15.54
CA THR A 219 -3.65 14.78 -15.69
C THR A 219 -3.55 14.30 -17.13
N HIS A 220 -3.71 12.97 -17.34
CA HIS A 220 -3.49 12.32 -18.63
C HIS A 220 -2.10 12.60 -19.21
N ALA A 221 -1.11 12.79 -18.34
CA ALA A 221 0.26 13.17 -18.62
C ALA A 221 1.21 12.05 -18.17
N GLN A 222 1.35 11.01 -18.99
CA GLN A 222 2.22 9.88 -18.68
C GLN A 222 3.67 10.23 -18.99
N ALA A 223 4.54 10.25 -17.97
CA ALA A 223 5.98 10.42 -18.14
C ALA A 223 6.56 9.29 -19.00
N THR A 224 7.42 9.62 -19.94
CA THR A 224 7.99 8.70 -20.92
C THR A 224 9.50 8.66 -20.89
N GLU A 225 10.16 9.70 -20.38
CA GLU A 225 11.63 9.76 -20.29
C GLU A 225 12.06 10.81 -19.25
N ILE A 226 13.12 10.50 -18.50
CA ILE A 226 13.88 11.45 -17.70
C ILE A 226 14.96 12.06 -18.58
N VAL A 227 15.00 13.38 -18.66
CA VAL A 227 15.98 14.12 -19.47
C VAL A 227 17.24 14.37 -18.65
N LEU A 228 18.38 13.92 -19.18
CA LEU A 228 19.70 14.09 -18.57
C LEU A 228 20.61 14.94 -19.44
N GLU A 229 21.34 15.87 -18.85
CA GLU A 229 22.48 16.57 -19.40
C GLU A 229 23.73 16.14 -18.60
N GLY A 230 24.52 15.21 -19.15
CA GLY A 230 25.57 14.53 -18.40
C GLY A 230 25.00 13.71 -17.23
N LYS A 231 25.36 14.08 -16.00
CA LYS A 231 24.86 13.47 -14.76
C LYS A 231 23.73 14.25 -14.10
N ARG A 232 23.35 15.39 -14.67
CA ARG A 232 22.28 16.24 -14.12
C ARG A 232 20.96 15.96 -14.81
N THR A 233 19.92 15.78 -14.02
CA THR A 233 18.54 15.71 -14.49
C THR A 233 18.01 17.12 -14.73
N THR A 234 17.51 17.39 -15.94
CA THR A 234 17.05 18.72 -16.35
C THR A 234 15.56 18.79 -16.65
N GLY A 235 14.87 17.65 -16.68
CA GLY A 235 13.43 17.64 -16.94
C GLY A 235 12.85 16.26 -17.19
N VAL A 236 11.60 16.26 -17.67
CA VAL A 236 10.83 15.06 -17.99
C VAL A 236 10.12 15.24 -19.32
N ARG A 237 10.18 14.22 -20.18
CA ARG A 237 9.28 14.10 -21.32
C ARG A 237 8.05 13.30 -20.91
N TYR A 238 6.89 13.74 -21.34
CA TYR A 238 5.63 13.04 -21.11
C TYR A 238 4.74 13.10 -22.35
N ARG A 239 3.79 12.17 -22.47
CA ARG A 239 2.74 12.22 -23.49
C ARG A 239 1.40 12.55 -22.84
N LYS A 240 0.69 13.53 -23.42
CA LYS A 240 -0.65 13.92 -22.99
C LYS A 240 -1.68 13.18 -23.84
N GLY A 241 -2.59 12.44 -23.18
CA GLY A 241 -3.65 11.70 -23.85
C GLY A 241 -3.27 10.27 -24.30
N GLY A 242 -2.21 9.68 -23.72
CA GLY A 242 -1.82 8.28 -23.97
C GLY A 242 -0.82 8.09 -25.12
N ARG A 243 -0.72 6.85 -25.65
CA ARG A 243 0.30 6.42 -26.62
C ARG A 243 0.35 7.28 -27.89
N GLY A 244 -0.80 7.67 -28.43
CA GLY A 244 -0.90 8.54 -29.61
C GLY A 244 -0.80 10.04 -29.33
N GLY A 245 -0.67 10.42 -28.06
CA GLY A 245 -0.67 11.81 -27.64
C GLY A 245 0.60 12.57 -28.00
N LYS A 246 0.51 13.90 -27.98
CA LYS A 246 1.66 14.79 -28.22
C LYS A 246 2.70 14.60 -27.13
N GLN A 247 3.98 14.42 -27.54
CA GLN A 247 5.12 14.44 -26.62
C GLN A 247 5.45 15.89 -26.25
N ILE A 248 5.59 16.13 -24.96
CA ILE A 248 5.87 17.44 -24.37
C ILE A 248 7.04 17.26 -23.40
N GLU A 249 7.94 18.24 -23.37
CA GLU A 249 9.02 18.31 -22.38
C GLU A 249 8.73 19.44 -21.39
N VAL A 250 8.98 19.16 -20.10
CA VAL A 250 8.94 20.12 -19.01
C VAL A 250 10.29 20.13 -18.29
N ARG A 251 10.85 21.32 -18.07
CA ARG A 251 12.14 21.49 -17.38
C ARG A 251 11.95 21.58 -15.88
N ALA A 252 12.90 21.02 -15.14
CA ALA A 252 13.07 21.17 -13.70
C ALA A 252 14.33 22.00 -13.45
N ASN A 253 14.18 23.17 -12.81
CA ASN A 253 15.31 24.05 -12.49
C ASN A 253 16.12 23.51 -11.30
N ARG A 254 15.45 22.81 -10.38
CA ARG A 254 16.05 22.23 -9.16
C ARG A 254 16.08 20.71 -9.26
N GLU A 255 14.92 20.03 -9.13
CA GLU A 255 14.87 18.57 -9.10
C GLU A 255 13.65 18.00 -9.85
N VAL A 256 13.83 16.79 -10.39
CA VAL A 256 12.76 15.86 -10.75
C VAL A 256 12.59 14.87 -9.60
N ILE A 257 11.34 14.64 -9.17
CA ILE A 257 11.01 13.77 -8.04
C ILE A 257 10.09 12.67 -8.55
N LEU A 258 10.56 11.43 -8.54
CA LEU A 258 9.77 10.27 -8.95
C LEU A 258 8.87 9.82 -7.80
N CYS A 259 7.56 9.82 -8.04
CA CYS A 259 6.51 9.35 -7.16
C CYS A 259 5.58 8.37 -7.89
N GLY A 260 6.13 7.64 -8.89
CA GLY A 260 5.38 6.70 -9.73
C GLY A 260 5.00 5.39 -9.01
N GLY A 261 5.49 5.17 -7.80
CA GLY A 261 5.29 3.94 -7.02
C GLY A 261 6.20 2.81 -7.48
N THR A 262 6.12 1.71 -6.75
CA THR A 262 7.02 0.55 -6.85
C THR A 262 7.15 -0.05 -8.25
N VAL A 263 6.16 0.15 -9.11
CA VAL A 263 6.19 -0.41 -10.47
C VAL A 263 6.68 0.63 -11.49
N ASN A 264 6.15 1.84 -11.46
CA ASN A 264 6.40 2.82 -12.51
C ASN A 264 7.69 3.63 -12.28
N SER A 265 8.15 3.83 -11.03
CA SER A 265 9.41 4.54 -10.77
C SER A 265 10.63 3.77 -11.32
N PRO A 266 10.84 2.48 -11.03
CA PRO A 266 11.93 1.73 -11.64
C PRO A 266 11.76 1.58 -13.15
N GLN A 267 10.55 1.38 -13.66
CA GLN A 267 10.30 1.31 -15.10
C GLN A 267 10.76 2.59 -15.80
N LEU A 268 10.36 3.76 -15.28
CA LEU A 268 10.73 5.05 -15.87
C LEU A 268 12.25 5.28 -15.83
N LEU A 269 12.93 4.89 -14.75
CA LEU A 269 14.40 4.91 -14.68
C LEU A 269 15.01 4.05 -15.79
N GLN A 270 14.58 2.78 -15.90
CA GLN A 270 15.10 1.82 -16.87
C GLN A 270 14.91 2.31 -18.32
N ILE A 271 13.70 2.70 -18.71
CA ILE A 271 13.45 3.19 -20.08
C ILE A 271 14.15 4.51 -20.39
N SER A 272 14.58 5.24 -19.35
CA SER A 272 15.40 6.47 -19.49
C SER A 272 16.90 6.19 -19.57
N GLY A 273 17.33 4.91 -19.54
CA GLY A 273 18.73 4.50 -19.59
C GLY A 273 19.42 4.49 -18.22
N ILE A 274 18.67 4.47 -17.11
CA ILE A 274 19.17 4.41 -15.73
C ILE A 274 18.78 3.06 -15.13
N GLY A 275 19.74 2.14 -14.95
CA GLY A 275 19.41 0.81 -14.43
C GLY A 275 20.47 -0.25 -14.69
N PRO A 276 20.12 -1.54 -14.53
CA PRO A 276 21.02 -2.66 -14.81
C PRO A 276 21.47 -2.67 -16.26
N ALA A 277 22.78 -2.44 -16.52
CA ALA A 277 23.31 -2.32 -17.88
C ALA A 277 22.96 -3.53 -18.78
N PRO A 278 23.05 -4.80 -18.33
CA PRO A 278 22.66 -5.95 -19.15
C PRO A 278 21.19 -5.92 -19.59
N LEU A 279 20.27 -5.53 -18.68
CA LEU A 279 18.85 -5.38 -19.02
C LEU A 279 18.64 -4.29 -20.07
N LEU A 280 19.23 -3.11 -19.87
CA LEU A 280 19.07 -1.98 -20.78
C LEU A 280 19.58 -2.34 -22.19
N GLN A 281 20.76 -2.97 -22.28
CA GLN A 281 21.35 -3.42 -23.53
C GLN A 281 20.47 -4.45 -24.25
N SER A 282 19.90 -5.42 -23.52
CA SER A 282 18.99 -6.42 -24.10
C SER A 282 17.71 -5.82 -24.70
N LEU A 283 17.31 -4.65 -24.22
CA LEU A 283 16.14 -3.90 -24.71
C LEU A 283 16.51 -2.84 -25.78
N GLY A 284 17.79 -2.76 -26.17
CA GLY A 284 18.27 -1.73 -27.10
C GLY A 284 18.26 -0.32 -26.52
N ILE A 285 18.23 -0.18 -25.18
CA ILE A 285 18.26 1.11 -24.50
C ILE A 285 19.70 1.50 -24.20
N ALA A 286 20.09 2.71 -24.60
CA ALA A 286 21.43 3.23 -24.30
C ALA A 286 21.62 3.40 -22.78
N VAL A 287 22.72 2.84 -22.26
CA VAL A 287 23.07 2.95 -20.83
C VAL A 287 23.62 4.35 -20.57
N LYS A 288 22.80 5.24 -20.01
CA LYS A 288 23.21 6.59 -19.58
C LYS A 288 23.83 6.57 -18.17
N HIS A 289 23.31 5.68 -17.30
CA HIS A 289 23.82 5.49 -15.94
C HIS A 289 23.57 4.05 -15.47
N ALA A 290 24.65 3.29 -15.27
CA ALA A 290 24.55 1.93 -14.74
C ALA A 290 24.23 1.98 -13.24
N LEU A 291 23.07 1.43 -12.86
CA LEU A 291 22.58 1.38 -11.49
C LEU A 291 21.87 0.04 -11.27
N PRO A 292 22.61 -1.01 -10.85
CA PRO A 292 22.15 -2.40 -10.90
C PRO A 292 20.94 -2.70 -9.99
N GLY A 293 20.71 -1.92 -8.94
CA GLY A 293 19.60 -2.13 -8.01
C GLY A 293 18.24 -1.65 -8.52
N VAL A 294 18.19 -0.91 -9.64
CA VAL A 294 16.90 -0.40 -10.16
C VAL A 294 16.01 -1.56 -10.63
N GLY A 295 14.88 -1.70 -9.97
CA GLY A 295 13.91 -2.75 -10.22
C GLY A 295 14.11 -4.00 -9.34
N GLU A 296 15.21 -4.15 -8.63
CA GLU A 296 15.51 -5.30 -7.77
C GLU A 296 14.92 -5.13 -6.35
N ASN A 297 14.96 -6.18 -5.52
CA ASN A 297 14.44 -6.19 -4.12
C ASN A 297 12.92 -5.98 -4.01
N LEU A 298 12.15 -6.29 -5.04
CA LEU A 298 10.69 -6.23 -4.95
C LEU A 298 10.18 -7.19 -3.88
N ARG A 299 9.32 -6.71 -2.97
CA ARG A 299 8.64 -7.52 -1.96
C ARG A 299 7.15 -7.22 -1.96
N ASP A 300 6.37 -8.18 -1.44
CA ASP A 300 4.93 -8.02 -1.24
C ASP A 300 4.43 -9.04 -0.20
N HIS A 301 3.29 -8.77 0.41
CA HIS A 301 2.60 -9.72 1.27
C HIS A 301 1.73 -10.67 0.44
N TYR A 302 1.89 -11.97 0.67
CA TYR A 302 1.11 -13.02 0.03
C TYR A 302 0.13 -13.64 1.01
N ALA A 303 -1.16 -13.61 0.67
CA ALA A 303 -2.26 -13.98 1.57
C ALA A 303 -3.13 -15.10 1.01
N PRO A 304 -3.03 -16.33 1.50
CA PRO A 304 -4.09 -17.33 1.38
C PRO A 304 -5.30 -16.94 2.23
N ARG A 305 -6.44 -17.50 1.88
CA ARG A 305 -7.71 -17.23 2.56
C ARG A 305 -8.37 -18.52 3.00
N PHE A 306 -9.00 -18.46 4.16
CA PHE A 306 -9.97 -19.44 4.61
C PHE A 306 -11.37 -18.85 4.45
N VAL A 307 -12.27 -19.63 3.88
CA VAL A 307 -13.67 -19.26 3.69
C VAL A 307 -14.54 -20.26 4.43
N ALA A 308 -15.44 -19.76 5.25
CA ALA A 308 -16.45 -20.59 5.92
C ALA A 308 -17.86 -20.08 5.63
N ARG A 309 -18.82 -21.00 5.58
CA ARG A 309 -20.24 -20.66 5.52
C ARG A 309 -20.75 -20.26 6.90
N VAL A 310 -21.66 -19.31 6.88
CA VAL A 310 -22.27 -18.72 8.07
C VAL A 310 -23.70 -19.25 8.21
N LYS A 311 -24.11 -19.54 9.46
CA LYS A 311 -25.49 -19.81 9.88
C LYS A 311 -25.86 -18.91 11.04
N GLY A 312 -27.14 -18.71 11.32
CA GLY A 312 -27.61 -18.00 12.52
C GLY A 312 -27.30 -16.51 12.61
N ALA A 313 -26.60 -15.94 11.61
CA ALA A 313 -26.37 -14.51 11.47
C ALA A 313 -26.35 -14.11 10.00
N MET A 314 -26.59 -12.84 9.73
CA MET A 314 -26.59 -12.31 8.36
C MET A 314 -25.20 -11.77 7.99
N SER A 315 -24.59 -12.32 6.96
CA SER A 315 -23.32 -11.83 6.40
C SER A 315 -23.52 -10.62 5.47
N ILE A 316 -22.42 -9.98 5.06
CA ILE A 316 -22.43 -8.92 4.05
C ILE A 316 -22.93 -9.47 2.70
N ASN A 317 -22.65 -10.74 2.38
CA ASN A 317 -23.13 -11.39 1.15
C ASN A 317 -24.64 -11.24 0.99
N GLU A 318 -25.40 -11.59 2.02
CA GLU A 318 -26.87 -11.51 1.97
C GLU A 318 -27.40 -10.07 1.91
N ARG A 319 -26.69 -9.11 2.53
CA ARG A 319 -27.04 -7.68 2.48
C ARG A 319 -26.76 -7.06 1.12
N SER A 320 -25.88 -7.66 0.32
CA SER A 320 -25.42 -7.13 -0.98
C SER A 320 -26.28 -7.53 -2.17
N HIS A 321 -27.42 -8.20 -1.95
CA HIS A 321 -28.29 -8.69 -3.02
C HIS A 321 -29.74 -8.23 -2.92
N GLY A 322 -30.42 -8.16 -4.06
CA GLY A 322 -31.86 -7.91 -4.16
C GLY A 322 -32.32 -6.61 -3.47
N LEU A 323 -33.49 -6.66 -2.85
CA LEU A 323 -34.10 -5.52 -2.16
C LEU A 323 -33.28 -5.05 -0.95
N ARG A 324 -32.51 -5.94 -0.33
CA ARG A 324 -31.61 -5.57 0.78
C ARG A 324 -30.51 -4.62 0.31
N LEU A 325 -29.91 -4.87 -0.86
CA LEU A 325 -28.94 -3.95 -1.45
C LEU A 325 -29.55 -2.58 -1.72
N VAL A 326 -30.78 -2.54 -2.26
CA VAL A 326 -31.50 -1.27 -2.46
C VAL A 326 -31.66 -0.52 -1.13
N GLY A 327 -32.05 -1.22 -0.05
CA GLY A 327 -32.12 -0.65 1.29
C GLY A 327 -30.79 -0.11 1.80
N GLU A 328 -29.69 -0.83 1.59
CA GLU A 328 -28.34 -0.39 1.97
C GLU A 328 -27.87 0.81 1.13
N VAL A 329 -28.22 0.88 -0.16
CA VAL A 329 -27.93 2.06 -1.01
C VAL A 329 -28.67 3.30 -0.52
N LEU A 330 -29.98 3.17 -0.23
CA LEU A 330 -30.79 4.27 0.32
C LEU A 330 -30.28 4.69 1.70
N LYS A 331 -29.93 3.76 2.57
CA LYS A 331 -29.32 4.01 3.87
C LYS A 331 -28.01 4.79 3.72
N TYR A 332 -27.13 4.36 2.81
CA TYR A 332 -25.87 5.08 2.56
C TYR A 332 -26.12 6.47 1.98
N ALA A 333 -27.07 6.61 1.05
CA ALA A 333 -27.42 7.90 0.47
C ALA A 333 -27.87 8.91 1.54
N ALA A 334 -28.71 8.45 2.50
CA ALA A 334 -29.26 9.28 3.57
C ALA A 334 -28.28 9.51 4.73
N THR A 335 -27.52 8.48 5.16
CA THR A 335 -26.79 8.51 6.43
C THR A 335 -25.28 8.38 6.30
N ARG A 336 -24.76 8.03 5.10
CA ARG A 336 -23.34 7.68 4.85
C ARG A 336 -22.84 6.50 5.69
N ARG A 337 -23.74 5.61 6.13
CA ARG A 337 -23.49 4.41 6.92
C ARG A 337 -23.95 3.16 6.17
N GLY A 338 -23.76 1.98 6.75
CA GLY A 338 -24.13 0.69 6.17
C GLY A 338 -22.98 0.05 5.40
N ILE A 339 -23.28 -1.03 4.66
CA ILE A 339 -22.24 -1.84 4.00
C ILE A 339 -21.43 -1.08 2.93
N LEU A 340 -21.99 -0.03 2.34
CA LEU A 340 -21.26 0.79 1.37
C LEU A 340 -20.17 1.67 2.00
N ALA A 341 -20.23 1.87 3.31
CA ALA A 341 -19.23 2.61 4.08
C ALA A 341 -18.13 1.72 4.67
N LEU A 342 -18.11 0.40 4.35
CA LEU A 342 -17.18 -0.57 4.93
C LEU A 342 -15.88 -0.68 4.15
N ASN A 343 -14.85 -1.13 4.86
CA ASN A 343 -13.56 -1.56 4.37
C ASN A 343 -13.64 -2.99 3.80
N PRO A 344 -12.66 -3.45 3.00
CA PRO A 344 -12.59 -4.85 2.52
C PRO A 344 -12.41 -5.87 3.64
N THR A 345 -11.88 -5.46 4.79
CA THR A 345 -11.83 -6.25 6.02
C THR A 345 -12.18 -5.37 7.21
N LEU A 346 -12.72 -5.98 8.29
CA LEU A 346 -13.22 -5.23 9.44
C LEU A 346 -12.38 -5.43 10.70
N ILE A 347 -11.68 -6.57 10.81
CA ILE A 347 -10.88 -6.94 11.97
C ILE A 347 -9.45 -7.24 11.52
N TYR A 348 -8.50 -6.81 12.35
CA TYR A 348 -7.10 -7.21 12.29
C TYR A 348 -6.72 -8.03 13.51
N VAL A 349 -5.85 -9.02 13.28
CA VAL A 349 -5.11 -9.74 14.30
C VAL A 349 -3.64 -9.63 13.97
N PHE A 350 -2.85 -9.17 14.94
CA PHE A 350 -1.38 -9.18 14.88
C PHE A 350 -0.88 -10.15 15.94
N TRP A 351 -0.18 -11.19 15.53
CA TRP A 351 0.26 -12.23 16.43
C TRP A 351 1.58 -12.86 16.01
N LYS A 352 2.01 -13.87 16.74
CA LYS A 352 3.24 -14.63 16.51
C LYS A 352 2.96 -15.93 15.75
N SER A 353 3.88 -16.33 14.87
CA SER A 353 3.84 -17.64 14.21
C SER A 353 4.28 -18.77 15.16
N ASP A 354 5.12 -18.43 16.15
CA ASP A 354 5.69 -19.33 17.15
C ASP A 354 5.90 -18.56 18.46
N GLU A 355 5.69 -19.19 19.61
CA GLU A 355 5.90 -18.58 20.92
C GLU A 355 7.35 -18.11 21.16
N ARG A 356 8.30 -18.74 20.49
CA ARG A 356 9.74 -18.45 20.60
C ARG A 356 10.19 -17.19 19.83
N VAL A 357 9.35 -16.63 18.95
CA VAL A 357 9.71 -15.38 18.26
C VAL A 357 9.43 -14.17 19.14
N ASP A 358 10.38 -13.25 19.20
CA ASP A 358 10.25 -12.03 20.00
C ASP A 358 9.27 -11.02 19.42
N ASN A 359 9.07 -11.06 18.09
CA ASN A 359 8.29 -10.09 17.35
C ASN A 359 7.00 -10.68 16.80
N TYR A 360 6.02 -9.83 16.56
CA TYR A 360 4.77 -10.20 15.92
C TYR A 360 5.01 -10.24 14.40
N ASP A 361 5.03 -11.44 13.84
CA ASP A 361 5.41 -11.73 12.46
C ASP A 361 4.23 -12.16 11.58
N LEU A 362 3.03 -12.30 12.17
CA LEU A 362 1.80 -12.63 11.49
C LEU A 362 0.80 -11.48 11.53
N GLN A 363 0.11 -11.27 10.40
CA GLN A 363 -1.11 -10.51 10.34
C GLN A 363 -2.24 -11.37 9.78
N LEU A 364 -3.41 -11.31 10.43
CA LEU A 364 -4.64 -11.91 9.92
C LEU A 364 -5.72 -10.84 9.78
N THR A 365 -6.67 -11.10 8.90
CA THR A 365 -7.84 -10.27 8.71
C THR A 365 -9.10 -11.10 8.84
N PHE A 366 -10.17 -10.49 9.34
CA PHE A 366 -11.49 -11.11 9.33
C PHE A 366 -12.52 -10.20 8.67
N THR A 367 -13.32 -10.80 7.81
CA THR A 367 -14.43 -10.15 7.09
C THR A 367 -15.67 -11.04 7.19
N PRO A 368 -16.83 -10.52 7.64
CA PRO A 368 -18.10 -11.25 7.62
C PRO A 368 -18.70 -11.27 6.19
N ALA A 369 -17.87 -11.68 5.23
CA ALA A 369 -18.19 -11.84 3.83
C ALA A 369 -17.24 -12.85 3.17
N SER A 370 -17.65 -13.42 2.05
CA SER A 370 -16.80 -14.24 1.19
C SER A 370 -16.87 -13.78 -0.26
N TYR A 371 -15.81 -14.10 -1.04
CA TYR A 371 -15.64 -13.65 -2.41
C TYR A 371 -15.47 -14.84 -3.35
N LYS A 372 -16.04 -14.73 -4.56
CA LYS A 372 -15.88 -15.72 -5.63
C LYS A 372 -14.40 -15.94 -5.96
N GLU A 373 -14.07 -17.16 -6.31
CA GLU A 373 -12.71 -17.55 -6.66
C GLU A 373 -12.14 -16.66 -7.78
N GLY A 374 -10.89 -16.23 -7.61
CA GLY A 374 -10.17 -15.42 -8.60
C GLY A 374 -10.68 -13.99 -8.79
N VAL A 375 -11.82 -13.62 -8.19
CA VAL A 375 -12.45 -12.31 -8.39
C VAL A 375 -12.71 -11.61 -7.06
N GLN A 376 -11.74 -10.86 -6.57
CA GLN A 376 -11.87 -10.09 -5.31
C GLN A 376 -12.93 -8.97 -5.36
N SER A 377 -13.51 -8.73 -6.51
CA SER A 377 -14.55 -7.72 -6.75
C SER A 377 -15.97 -8.29 -6.75
N THR A 378 -16.14 -9.60 -6.53
CA THR A 378 -17.46 -10.25 -6.56
C THR A 378 -17.65 -11.12 -5.33
N LEU A 379 -18.74 -10.87 -4.59
CA LEU A 379 -19.11 -11.67 -3.43
C LEU A 379 -19.69 -13.02 -3.86
N ASP A 380 -19.54 -14.06 -3.00
CA ASP A 380 -20.22 -15.34 -3.15
C ASP A 380 -21.73 -15.20 -3.01
N ASP A 381 -22.47 -16.16 -3.57
CA ASP A 381 -23.93 -16.20 -3.53
C ASP A 381 -24.47 -16.86 -2.24
N PHE A 382 -23.58 -17.22 -1.30
CA PHE A 382 -23.92 -17.82 0.00
C PHE A 382 -23.48 -16.95 1.17
N PRO A 383 -24.10 -17.08 2.34
CA PRO A 383 -23.62 -16.44 3.56
C PRO A 383 -22.23 -16.92 3.91
N GLY A 384 -21.27 -16.02 3.97
CA GLY A 384 -19.87 -16.39 4.17
C GLY A 384 -19.10 -15.46 5.11
N MET A 385 -18.00 -15.97 5.64
CA MET A 385 -16.96 -15.22 6.35
C MET A 385 -15.58 -15.67 5.89
N THR A 386 -14.62 -14.75 5.91
CA THR A 386 -13.27 -14.99 5.39
C THR A 386 -12.22 -14.56 6.40
N ILE A 387 -11.18 -15.40 6.59
CA ILE A 387 -9.93 -15.03 7.23
C ILE A 387 -8.83 -15.10 6.17
N ALA A 388 -8.03 -14.03 6.03
CA ALA A 388 -6.77 -14.08 5.30
C ALA A 388 -5.62 -13.96 6.29
N SER A 389 -4.48 -14.62 5.99
CA SER A 389 -3.28 -14.53 6.82
C SER A 389 -2.04 -14.32 5.96
N TRP A 390 -1.05 -13.60 6.47
CA TRP A 390 0.25 -13.42 5.82
C TRP A 390 1.35 -13.14 6.82
N GLN A 391 2.59 -13.46 6.40
CA GLN A 391 3.81 -13.05 7.08
C GLN A 391 4.00 -11.55 6.91
N GLN A 392 4.31 -10.84 8.01
CA GLN A 392 4.47 -9.39 7.96
C GLN A 392 5.78 -8.91 7.33
N ARG A 393 6.84 -9.69 7.42
CA ARG A 393 8.18 -9.34 6.90
C ARG A 393 8.73 -10.47 6.04
N PRO A 394 8.21 -10.67 4.80
CA PRO A 394 8.68 -11.73 3.92
C PRO A 394 10.14 -11.52 3.50
N ASP A 395 10.89 -12.61 3.43
CA ASP A 395 12.28 -12.66 2.95
C ASP A 395 12.35 -12.81 1.43
N SER A 396 11.34 -13.41 0.81
CA SER A 396 11.26 -13.56 -0.64
C SER A 396 11.35 -12.22 -1.34
N THR A 397 12.27 -12.12 -2.30
CA THR A 397 12.51 -10.91 -3.10
C THR A 397 12.41 -11.21 -4.58
N GLY A 398 11.96 -10.24 -5.33
CA GLY A 398 11.82 -10.30 -6.77
C GLY A 398 12.25 -9.02 -7.45
N TYR A 399 11.62 -8.73 -8.59
CA TYR A 399 12.02 -7.61 -9.44
C TYR A 399 10.86 -7.00 -10.23
N VAL A 400 11.11 -5.76 -10.70
CA VAL A 400 10.33 -5.05 -11.73
C VAL A 400 11.27 -4.70 -12.86
N ARG A 401 11.01 -5.20 -14.08
CA ARG A 401 11.87 -5.00 -15.24
C ARG A 401 11.07 -4.51 -16.44
N ALA A 402 11.52 -3.45 -17.09
CA ALA A 402 10.98 -3.05 -18.38
C ALA A 402 11.08 -4.24 -19.36
N CYS A 403 10.08 -4.43 -20.20
CA CYS A 403 10.08 -5.47 -21.24
C CYS A 403 10.40 -4.90 -22.62
N SER A 404 10.36 -3.58 -22.78
CA SER A 404 10.74 -2.85 -23.97
C SER A 404 11.08 -1.40 -23.66
N ALA A 405 11.52 -0.65 -24.66
CA ALA A 405 11.74 0.80 -24.56
C ALA A 405 10.42 1.61 -24.60
N ASP A 406 9.27 0.99 -24.86
CA ASP A 406 7.98 1.67 -24.94
C ASP A 406 7.43 1.92 -23.52
N PRO A 407 7.25 3.19 -23.11
CA PRO A 407 6.72 3.53 -21.78
C PRO A 407 5.26 3.14 -21.55
N PHE A 408 4.55 2.68 -22.56
CA PHE A 408 3.16 2.24 -22.49
C PHE A 408 3.00 0.73 -22.37
N GLU A 409 4.08 -0.03 -22.44
CA GLU A 409 4.08 -1.45 -22.17
C GLU A 409 4.23 -1.73 -20.68
N ALA A 410 3.45 -2.69 -20.17
CA ALA A 410 3.53 -3.08 -18.77
C ALA A 410 4.88 -3.76 -18.49
N PRO A 411 5.57 -3.42 -17.40
CA PRO A 411 6.81 -4.09 -17.06
C PRO A 411 6.54 -5.51 -16.54
N VAL A 412 7.55 -6.35 -16.57
CA VAL A 412 7.59 -7.64 -15.90
C VAL A 412 7.63 -7.40 -14.40
N ILE A 413 6.70 -8.01 -13.66
CA ILE A 413 6.59 -7.91 -12.21
C ILE A 413 6.68 -9.32 -11.63
N GLN A 414 7.76 -9.64 -10.93
CA GLN A 414 7.97 -10.95 -10.33
C GLN A 414 8.31 -10.82 -8.85
N PRO A 415 7.35 -10.96 -7.95
CA PRO A 415 7.59 -10.87 -6.50
C PRO A 415 8.30 -12.09 -5.91
N ASN A 416 8.34 -13.21 -6.62
CA ASN A 416 8.87 -14.49 -6.14
C ASN A 416 8.22 -14.96 -4.82
N TYR A 417 6.89 -14.81 -4.72
CA TYR A 417 6.16 -15.22 -3.51
C TYR A 417 6.55 -16.61 -3.05
N LEU A 418 6.76 -16.78 -1.72
CA LEU A 418 7.03 -18.05 -1.07
C LEU A 418 8.29 -18.80 -1.56
N ALA A 419 9.19 -18.13 -2.27
CA ALA A 419 10.43 -18.75 -2.74
C ALA A 419 11.34 -19.20 -1.58
N ILE A 420 11.32 -18.44 -0.47
CA ILE A 420 12.13 -18.74 0.73
C ILE A 420 11.33 -19.62 1.70
N GLU A 421 12.02 -20.59 2.31
CA GLU A 421 11.40 -21.56 3.22
C GLU A 421 10.83 -20.91 4.49
N SER A 422 11.53 -19.91 5.05
CA SER A 422 11.04 -19.17 6.22
C SER A 422 9.66 -18.57 5.98
N ASP A 423 9.39 -18.03 4.77
CA ASP A 423 8.11 -17.46 4.41
C ASP A 423 6.99 -18.50 4.40
N ARG A 424 7.27 -19.70 3.85
CA ARG A 424 6.31 -20.81 3.83
C ARG A 424 5.96 -21.29 5.24
N ARG A 425 6.97 -21.42 6.11
CA ARG A 425 6.80 -21.84 7.50
C ARG A 425 5.90 -20.88 8.28
N VAL A 426 6.18 -19.57 8.20
CA VAL A 426 5.39 -18.55 8.88
C VAL A 426 3.97 -18.49 8.31
N LEU A 427 3.83 -18.58 6.98
CA LEU A 427 2.53 -18.62 6.32
C LEU A 427 1.67 -19.79 6.80
N LEU A 428 2.25 -21.00 6.88
CA LEU A 428 1.55 -22.20 7.36
C LEU A 428 1.11 -22.05 8.82
N ALA A 429 1.93 -21.45 9.68
CA ALA A 429 1.54 -21.15 11.06
C ALA A 429 0.35 -20.18 11.09
N GLY A 430 0.35 -19.15 10.25
CA GLY A 430 -0.78 -18.21 10.09
C GLY A 430 -2.04 -18.89 9.58
N MET A 431 -1.92 -19.82 8.63
CA MET A 431 -3.05 -20.62 8.13
C MET A 431 -3.65 -21.51 9.22
N LYS A 432 -2.80 -22.19 10.01
CA LYS A 432 -3.24 -23.00 11.14
C LYS A 432 -3.93 -22.15 12.21
N LEU A 433 -3.42 -20.96 12.51
CA LEU A 433 -4.06 -20.03 13.43
C LEU A 433 -5.41 -19.55 12.89
N ALA A 434 -5.53 -19.24 11.60
CA ALA A 434 -6.78 -18.84 10.96
C ALA A 434 -7.87 -19.91 11.12
N ARG A 435 -7.52 -21.20 10.90
CA ARG A 435 -8.47 -22.32 11.09
C ARG A 435 -8.88 -22.49 12.54
N ARG A 436 -7.94 -22.37 13.50
CA ARG A 436 -8.27 -22.42 14.93
C ARG A 436 -9.23 -21.30 15.34
N LEU A 437 -9.03 -20.08 14.83
CA LEU A 437 -9.91 -18.94 15.08
C LEU A 437 -11.32 -19.18 14.52
N LEU A 438 -11.46 -19.73 13.30
CA LEU A 438 -12.77 -20.13 12.75
C LEU A 438 -13.47 -21.18 13.60
N GLY A 439 -12.73 -22.14 14.16
CA GLY A 439 -13.24 -23.19 15.03
C GLY A 439 -13.40 -22.79 16.49
N SER A 440 -13.22 -21.51 16.86
CA SER A 440 -13.35 -21.05 18.24
C SER A 440 -14.78 -21.24 18.80
N GLN A 441 -14.89 -21.46 20.13
CA GLN A 441 -16.18 -21.66 20.79
C GLN A 441 -17.13 -20.47 20.55
N ALA A 442 -16.62 -19.25 20.58
CA ALA A 442 -17.44 -18.05 20.38
C ALA A 442 -18.07 -17.99 18.99
N LEU A 443 -17.37 -18.49 17.95
CA LEU A 443 -17.89 -18.55 16.57
C LEU A 443 -18.76 -19.78 16.30
N SER A 444 -18.77 -20.81 17.15
CA SER A 444 -19.42 -22.12 16.88
C SER A 444 -20.90 -22.02 16.50
N LYS A 445 -21.64 -21.09 17.09
CA LYS A 445 -23.06 -20.85 16.76
C LYS A 445 -23.28 -20.24 15.38
N TYR A 446 -22.25 -19.63 14.81
CA TYR A 446 -22.30 -19.00 13.49
C TYR A 446 -21.53 -19.76 12.41
N TYR A 447 -20.64 -20.64 12.80
CA TYR A 447 -19.85 -21.48 11.87
C TYR A 447 -20.71 -22.67 11.39
N ASP A 448 -20.93 -22.77 10.10
CA ASP A 448 -21.58 -23.94 9.50
C ASP A 448 -20.54 -24.98 9.07
N ARG A 449 -19.71 -24.64 8.08
CA ARG A 449 -18.62 -25.47 7.59
C ARG A 449 -17.52 -24.66 6.90
N GLU A 450 -16.33 -25.23 6.83
CA GLU A 450 -15.26 -24.68 6.00
C GLU A 450 -15.56 -24.98 4.52
N GLU A 451 -15.54 -23.94 3.69
CA GLU A 451 -15.76 -24.01 2.26
C GLU A 451 -14.43 -24.09 1.49
N PHE A 452 -13.41 -23.39 1.99
CA PHE A 452 -12.06 -23.42 1.44
C PHE A 452 -11.04 -23.21 2.56
N PRO A 453 -9.92 -23.99 2.58
CA PRO A 453 -9.50 -25.02 1.63
C PRO A 453 -10.32 -26.34 1.74
N GLY A 454 -11.19 -26.48 2.72
CA GLY A 454 -11.93 -27.69 3.02
C GLY A 454 -11.40 -28.42 4.25
N ALA A 455 -12.30 -28.90 5.11
CA ALA A 455 -11.94 -29.50 6.39
C ALA A 455 -11.09 -30.76 6.28
N GLU A 456 -11.08 -31.43 5.12
CA GLU A 456 -10.24 -32.60 4.80
C GLU A 456 -8.78 -32.24 4.53
N LYS A 457 -8.47 -30.98 4.23
CA LYS A 457 -7.11 -30.50 3.95
C LYS A 457 -6.39 -30.14 5.26
N GLN A 458 -5.68 -31.10 5.86
CA GLN A 458 -5.10 -30.96 7.20
C GLN A 458 -3.58 -30.85 7.23
N SER A 459 -2.89 -31.50 6.28
CA SER A 459 -1.43 -31.51 6.27
C SER A 459 -0.84 -30.16 5.85
N ASP A 460 0.43 -29.92 6.16
CA ASP A 460 1.16 -28.75 5.71
C ASP A 460 1.22 -28.67 4.18
N ASP A 461 1.36 -29.82 3.52
CA ASP A 461 1.34 -29.91 2.06
C ASP A 461 -0.03 -29.53 1.47
N ASP A 462 -1.14 -29.98 2.09
CA ASP A 462 -2.48 -29.59 1.68
C ASP A 462 -2.69 -28.07 1.82
N LEU A 463 -2.27 -27.50 2.94
CA LEU A 463 -2.40 -26.08 3.19
C LEU A 463 -1.53 -25.26 2.23
N LEU A 464 -0.31 -25.72 1.97
CA LEU A 464 0.58 -25.06 1.01
C LEU A 464 0.03 -25.17 -0.43
N ALA A 465 -0.55 -26.32 -0.80
CA ALA A 465 -1.23 -26.49 -2.08
C ALA A 465 -2.42 -25.54 -2.21
N ALA A 466 -3.23 -25.37 -1.16
CA ALA A 466 -4.32 -24.40 -1.13
C ALA A 466 -3.82 -22.95 -1.24
N ALA A 467 -2.72 -22.62 -0.56
CA ALA A 467 -2.08 -21.31 -0.70
C ALA A 467 -1.62 -21.05 -2.13
N LYS A 468 -0.96 -22.04 -2.79
CA LYS A 468 -0.57 -21.95 -4.20
C LYS A 468 -1.79 -21.76 -5.13
N GLN A 469 -2.89 -22.45 -4.84
CA GLN A 469 -4.10 -22.41 -5.66
C GLN A 469 -4.84 -21.07 -5.60
N ARG A 470 -5.03 -20.51 -4.40
CA ARG A 470 -5.93 -19.34 -4.19
C ARG A 470 -5.26 -18.15 -3.48
N GLY A 471 -4.02 -18.27 -3.04
CA GLY A 471 -3.31 -17.15 -2.43
C GLY A 471 -3.16 -15.98 -3.41
N THR A 472 -3.11 -14.78 -2.88
CA THR A 472 -3.05 -13.54 -3.67
C THR A 472 -2.23 -12.46 -2.96
N THR A 473 -1.88 -11.41 -3.68
CA THR A 473 -1.28 -10.21 -3.12
C THR A 473 -2.23 -9.53 -2.13
N THR A 474 -1.67 -8.84 -1.14
CA THR A 474 -2.39 -7.83 -0.35
C THR A 474 -2.19 -6.42 -0.91
N PHE A 475 -1.57 -6.31 -2.11
CA PHE A 475 -1.31 -5.07 -2.84
C PHE A 475 -0.24 -4.18 -2.20
N HIS A 476 0.73 -4.77 -1.50
CA HIS A 476 1.78 -4.07 -0.76
C HIS A 476 3.16 -4.13 -1.44
N LEU A 477 3.22 -4.16 -2.79
CA LEU A 477 4.48 -4.11 -3.53
C LEU A 477 5.36 -2.93 -3.08
N MET A 478 6.66 -3.19 -2.75
CA MET A 478 7.62 -2.19 -2.30
C MET A 478 9.07 -2.57 -2.68
N GLY A 479 10.01 -1.67 -2.51
CA GLY A 479 11.45 -1.95 -2.43
C GLY A 479 12.25 -1.91 -3.74
N SER A 480 11.62 -1.67 -4.89
CA SER A 480 12.24 -1.76 -6.22
C SER A 480 13.21 -0.61 -6.59
N CYS A 481 13.38 0.39 -5.75
CA CYS A 481 14.40 1.45 -5.84
C CYS A 481 15.04 1.66 -4.45
N ARG A 482 15.53 0.61 -3.86
CA ARG A 482 15.88 0.47 -2.46
C ARG A 482 16.87 1.54 -1.97
N MET A 483 16.52 2.14 -0.81
CA MET A 483 17.43 2.98 -0.03
C MET A 483 18.46 2.09 0.70
N ALA A 484 19.73 2.43 0.59
CA ALA A 484 20.80 1.75 1.32
C ALA A 484 22.06 2.63 1.40
N PRO A 485 23.05 2.30 2.28
CA PRO A 485 24.29 3.05 2.41
C PRO A 485 25.20 2.91 1.19
N ASP A 486 26.24 3.74 1.11
CA ASP A 486 27.19 3.76 -0.01
C ASP A 486 27.95 2.44 -0.19
N SER A 487 28.08 1.66 0.87
CA SER A 487 28.74 0.35 0.84
C SER A 487 27.92 -0.73 0.12
N ASP A 488 26.63 -0.49 -0.14
CA ASP A 488 25.77 -1.44 -0.83
C ASP A 488 25.74 -1.15 -2.35
N PRO A 489 26.32 -2.00 -3.18
CA PRO A 489 26.39 -1.77 -4.65
C PRO A 489 25.02 -1.83 -5.34
N THR A 490 23.98 -2.32 -4.65
CA THR A 490 22.61 -2.41 -5.17
C THR A 490 21.71 -1.29 -4.64
N ALA A 491 22.27 -0.30 -3.92
CA ALA A 491 21.55 0.88 -3.48
C ALA A 491 21.12 1.73 -4.69
N VAL A 492 19.85 2.11 -4.73
CA VAL A 492 19.32 2.99 -5.78
C VAL A 492 19.29 4.44 -5.31
N VAL A 493 18.87 4.67 -4.07
CA VAL A 493 18.88 5.99 -3.45
C VAL A 493 19.65 5.99 -2.14
N ASP A 494 20.16 7.16 -1.75
CA ASP A 494 20.76 7.39 -0.45
C ASP A 494 19.69 7.64 0.63
N ASP A 495 20.11 7.91 1.88
CA ASP A 495 19.22 8.23 3.01
C ASP A 495 18.51 9.59 2.87
N GLN A 496 18.93 10.44 1.91
CA GLN A 496 18.24 11.65 1.49
C GLN A 496 17.32 11.43 0.28
N LEU A 497 17.14 10.18 -0.14
CA LEU A 497 16.31 9.73 -1.28
C LEU A 497 16.80 10.23 -2.65
N ARG A 498 18.05 10.68 -2.77
CA ARG A 498 18.69 11.09 -4.03
C ARG A 498 19.13 9.85 -4.80
N VAL A 499 18.87 9.83 -6.10
CA VAL A 499 19.34 8.74 -6.98
C VAL A 499 20.87 8.79 -7.07
N ARG A 500 21.51 7.70 -6.71
CA ARG A 500 22.97 7.61 -6.62
C ARG A 500 23.64 7.92 -7.96
N GLY A 501 24.69 8.74 -7.90
CA GLY A 501 25.51 9.12 -9.06
C GLY A 501 24.83 10.05 -10.06
N LEU A 502 23.64 10.57 -9.73
CA LEU A 502 22.92 11.58 -10.50
C LEU A 502 22.59 12.79 -9.64
N GLU A 503 22.53 13.96 -10.27
CA GLU A 503 22.12 15.21 -9.66
C GLU A 503 20.69 15.58 -10.06
N GLY A 504 19.96 16.24 -9.16
CA GLY A 504 18.63 16.76 -9.43
C GLY A 504 17.56 15.68 -9.65
N LEU A 505 17.75 14.46 -9.10
CA LEU A 505 16.81 13.35 -9.19
C LEU A 505 16.62 12.66 -7.84
N ARG A 506 15.37 12.52 -7.42
CA ARG A 506 14.97 11.72 -6.24
C ARG A 506 13.89 10.70 -6.57
N VAL A 507 13.80 9.67 -5.74
CA VAL A 507 12.64 8.76 -5.71
C VAL A 507 11.99 8.87 -4.34
N VAL A 508 10.70 9.15 -4.32
CA VAL A 508 9.92 9.34 -3.08
C VAL A 508 8.60 8.58 -3.20
N ASP A 509 8.63 7.28 -2.95
CA ASP A 509 7.46 6.40 -2.90
C ASP A 509 7.80 5.06 -2.22
N ALA A 510 6.92 4.06 -2.28
CA ALA A 510 7.15 2.76 -1.66
C ALA A 510 8.36 2.00 -2.22
N SER A 511 8.86 2.37 -3.40
CA SER A 511 10.01 1.67 -4.01
C SER A 511 11.31 1.86 -3.22
N ILE A 512 11.42 2.93 -2.40
CA ILE A 512 12.66 3.20 -1.65
C ILE A 512 12.82 2.33 -0.40
N MET A 513 11.77 1.69 0.08
CA MET A 513 11.77 0.95 1.34
C MET A 513 12.80 -0.19 1.30
N PRO A 514 13.73 -0.28 2.28
CA PRO A 514 14.75 -1.33 2.31
C PRO A 514 14.17 -2.73 2.58
N THR A 515 13.25 -2.80 3.53
CA THR A 515 12.55 -4.02 3.95
C THR A 515 11.07 -3.71 4.15
N MET A 516 10.25 -4.76 4.12
CA MET A 516 8.81 -4.68 4.29
C MET A 516 8.43 -4.25 5.72
N PRO A 517 7.72 -3.13 5.90
CA PRO A 517 7.12 -2.82 7.19
C PRO A 517 5.93 -3.75 7.50
N SER A 518 5.69 -4.00 8.78
CA SER A 518 4.59 -4.82 9.29
C SER A 518 3.25 -4.07 9.19
N ALA A 519 2.92 -3.61 7.97
CA ALA A 519 1.82 -2.67 7.73
C ALA A 519 1.25 -2.72 6.31
N ASN A 520 0.08 -2.09 6.17
CA ASN A 520 -0.37 -1.56 4.90
C ASN A 520 0.48 -0.34 4.55
N LEU A 521 1.08 -0.29 3.36
CA LEU A 521 2.17 0.64 3.06
C LEU A 521 1.79 2.12 2.98
N ASN A 522 0.48 2.45 2.85
CA ASN A 522 0.08 3.84 2.57
C ASN A 522 0.51 4.83 3.65
N ALA A 523 0.41 4.46 4.94
CA ALA A 523 0.85 5.32 6.04
C ALA A 523 2.36 5.60 5.98
N SER A 524 3.17 4.56 5.74
CA SER A 524 4.62 4.68 5.59
C SER A 524 5.00 5.53 4.37
N VAL A 525 4.28 5.41 3.25
CA VAL A 525 4.52 6.26 2.05
C VAL A 525 4.23 7.73 2.33
N LEU A 526 3.16 8.02 3.07
CA LEU A 526 2.83 9.41 3.45
C LEU A 526 3.90 9.97 4.39
N MET A 527 4.36 9.18 5.36
CA MET A 527 5.46 9.55 6.28
C MET A 527 6.77 9.81 5.51
N ILE A 528 7.13 8.93 4.57
CA ILE A 528 8.30 9.12 3.70
C ILE A 528 8.21 10.44 2.93
N ALA A 529 7.06 10.76 2.37
CA ALA A 529 6.86 12.00 1.61
C ALA A 529 6.89 13.25 2.50
N GLU A 530 6.34 13.18 3.71
CA GLU A 530 6.43 14.26 4.70
C GLU A 530 7.90 14.54 5.07
N LYS A 531 8.67 13.50 5.38
CA LYS A 531 10.10 13.60 5.71
C LYS A 531 10.90 14.11 4.51
N ALA A 532 10.64 13.58 3.31
CA ALA A 532 11.27 14.02 2.08
C ALA A 532 11.00 15.51 1.78
N SER A 533 9.80 16.01 2.11
CA SER A 533 9.48 17.42 1.91
C SER A 533 10.41 18.36 2.71
N ASP A 534 10.76 17.99 3.94
CA ASP A 534 11.70 18.75 4.74
C ASP A 534 13.13 18.64 4.20
N MET A 535 13.56 17.44 3.77
CA MET A 535 14.85 17.23 3.12
C MET A 535 15.03 18.09 1.85
N ILE A 536 14.00 18.12 0.97
CA ILE A 536 14.02 18.89 -0.29
C ILE A 536 14.05 20.41 -0.01
N ARG A 537 13.38 20.84 1.05
CA ARG A 537 13.34 22.26 1.48
C ARG A 537 14.55 22.68 2.29
N GLY A 538 15.48 21.78 2.62
CA GLY A 538 16.62 22.04 3.50
C GLY A 538 16.22 22.41 4.92
N ARG A 539 15.05 21.95 5.39
CA ARG A 539 14.60 22.17 6.76
C ARG A 539 15.32 21.25 7.74
N THR A 540 15.51 21.72 8.95
CA THR A 540 15.95 20.86 10.06
C THR A 540 14.95 19.72 10.25
N PRO A 541 15.39 18.44 10.36
CA PRO A 541 14.51 17.34 10.68
C PRO A 541 13.71 17.61 11.96
N LEU A 542 12.50 17.05 12.03
CA LEU A 542 11.73 17.10 13.27
C LEU A 542 12.50 16.39 14.39
N GLU A 543 12.40 16.92 15.62
CA GLU A 543 13.00 16.29 16.79
C GLU A 543 12.52 14.84 16.94
N PRO A 544 13.43 13.89 17.14
CA PRO A 544 13.06 12.50 17.36
C PRO A 544 12.10 12.35 18.54
N ALA A 545 11.13 11.46 18.42
CA ALA A 545 10.19 11.22 19.51
C ALA A 545 10.89 10.56 20.70
N VAL A 546 10.58 11.02 21.92
CA VAL A 546 11.00 10.37 23.16
C VAL A 546 10.10 9.15 23.37
N LEU A 547 10.63 7.96 23.14
CA LEU A 547 9.94 6.71 23.37
C LEU A 547 10.29 6.21 24.77
N LYS A 548 9.27 5.89 25.55
CA LYS A 548 9.47 5.16 26.81
C LYS A 548 9.70 3.68 26.45
N ASP A 549 10.64 3.06 27.11
CA ASP A 549 10.94 1.63 27.00
C ASP A 549 9.80 0.76 27.51
#